data_4e2e3cd03ce016ada5a964b55c62b311
#
_entry.id   4e2e3cd03ce016ada5a964b55c62b311
#
_cell.length_a   1.000
_cell.length_b   1.000
_cell.length_c   1.000
_cell.angle_alpha   90.00
_cell.angle_beta   90.00
_cell.angle_gamma   90.00
#
_symmetry.space_group_name_H-M   'P 1'
#
loop_
_entity.id
_entity.type
_entity.pdbx_description
1 polymer ?
#
loop_
_entity_poly.entity_id
_entity_poly.type
_entity_poly.pdbx_seq_one_letter_code
_entity_poly.pdbx_strand_id
1 'polypeptide(L)'
;MHTNMKKYLYIIGVAIVALGMASCDLNIEPISDQSELNLGSSEIDTSRVKFKDRASIQAVYQNLYQLMRDRQEHWYVDYLLFGEARTDNAYAGTTGAEVVPVETNALDASNSDIARDWDRYLEDIAQANVVITNIARVPDPAFTVEERNQWKAEAMIFRGMMLFDLAHWFGNIPLNLTEAPDITADNIEEVYPIYFPVPVSQDSAYKQVIADLTEAIPYAPAIDASDKTRLSKTVAYALLAKIYAELGDWDNVIQYTNMVFADGITLEPNFVDLWGYTPGADANGGGGDATLRNSRETILEVQYPSGSGNWCTWMFGRDLSNWDNSFSWAKWITPSRDLIAAFDAEGDTLRRNQTIVYYDCAWSNYYPADHYPFMYKCRSAFNSIIKLRGADMMLLKAEALAHQGDLSGAADLVNDVRHRAKLGDVATDALASQDAMLDAILHERRLELALEGQRLFDLVRFGKLQEVMNTINSRDAGRLPQARPFVEAHRLMPIPQTALDKNSNLKQNPGY
;
A
#
# COMPACT_ATOMS: atom_id res chain seq x y z
N MET A 1 1.94 -72.92 -21.14
CA MET A 1 2.48 -71.86 -20.27
C MET A 1 1.90 -70.46 -20.55
N HIS A 2 1.19 -70.25 -21.65
CA HIS A 2 0.59 -68.96 -22.03
C HIS A 2 -0.78 -68.61 -21.47
N THR A 3 -1.53 -69.58 -20.96
CA THR A 3 -2.92 -69.41 -20.53
C THR A 3 -3.04 -68.91 -19.08
N ASN A 4 -2.05 -69.14 -18.24
CA ASN A 4 -2.06 -68.67 -16.84
C ASN A 4 -1.59 -67.20 -16.70
N MET A 5 -0.75 -66.71 -17.63
CA MET A 5 -0.25 -65.34 -17.58
C MET A 5 -1.34 -64.29 -17.93
N LYS A 6 -2.29 -64.62 -18.80
CA LYS A 6 -3.45 -63.79 -19.12
C LYS A 6 -4.45 -63.65 -17.93
N LYS A 7 -4.59 -64.68 -17.12
CA LYS A 7 -5.47 -64.64 -15.92
C LYS A 7 -4.88 -63.76 -14.82
N TYR A 8 -3.57 -63.77 -14.63
CA TYR A 8 -2.90 -62.90 -13.67
C TYR A 8 -2.90 -61.42 -14.12
N LEU A 9 -2.77 -61.16 -15.40
CA LEU A 9 -2.88 -59.78 -15.95
C LEU A 9 -4.31 -59.22 -15.79
N TYR A 10 -5.36 -60.05 -15.93
CA TYR A 10 -6.74 -59.63 -15.69
C TYR A 10 -7.02 -59.36 -14.20
N ILE A 11 -6.48 -60.16 -13.28
CA ILE A 11 -6.63 -59.96 -11.85
C ILE A 11 -5.88 -58.74 -11.37
N ILE A 12 -4.69 -58.46 -11.90
CA ILE A 12 -3.91 -57.25 -11.59
C ILE A 12 -4.60 -56.01 -12.18
N GLY A 13 -5.17 -56.10 -13.39
CA GLY A 13 -5.93 -54.99 -14.01
C GLY A 13 -7.20 -54.64 -13.23
N VAL A 14 -7.92 -55.63 -12.72
CA VAL A 14 -9.12 -55.40 -11.89
C VAL A 14 -8.76 -54.88 -10.49
N ALA A 15 -7.65 -55.32 -9.91
CA ALA A 15 -7.13 -54.79 -8.63
C ALA A 15 -6.67 -53.33 -8.73
N ILE A 16 -6.06 -52.93 -9.84
CA ILE A 16 -5.63 -51.54 -10.08
C ILE A 16 -6.85 -50.64 -10.32
N VAL A 17 -7.89 -51.10 -11.01
CA VAL A 17 -9.14 -50.33 -11.18
C VAL A 17 -9.94 -50.26 -9.88
N ALA A 18 -9.93 -51.31 -9.03
CA ALA A 18 -10.56 -51.27 -7.72
C ALA A 18 -9.84 -50.40 -6.69
N LEU A 19 -8.50 -50.25 -6.80
CA LEU A 19 -7.70 -49.34 -5.98
C LEU A 19 -7.80 -47.86 -6.47
N GLY A 20 -8.14 -47.66 -7.74
CA GLY A 20 -8.34 -46.30 -8.30
C GLY A 20 -9.74 -45.73 -7.97
N MET A 21 -10.69 -46.54 -7.50
CA MET A 21 -12.02 -46.04 -7.11
C MET A 21 -12.22 -45.89 -5.58
N ALA A 22 -11.19 -46.22 -4.79
CA ALA A 22 -11.20 -45.99 -3.34
C ALA A 22 -10.49 -44.67 -2.90
N SER A 23 -10.14 -43.83 -3.84
CA SER A 23 -9.43 -42.58 -3.55
C SER A 23 -10.16 -41.37 -4.12
N CYS A 24 -11.37 -41.17 -3.71
CA CYS A 24 -12.01 -39.84 -3.69
C CYS A 24 -13.21 -39.97 -2.75
N ASP A 25 -12.96 -40.02 -1.48
CA ASP A 25 -13.96 -39.57 -0.53
C ASP A 25 -13.93 -38.03 -0.60
N LEU A 26 -14.79 -37.51 -1.49
CA LEU A 26 -15.01 -36.06 -1.65
C LEU A 26 -15.88 -35.48 -0.52
N ASN A 27 -16.17 -36.26 0.51
CA ASN A 27 -16.69 -35.81 1.79
C ASN A 27 -15.51 -35.42 2.71
N ILE A 28 -14.70 -34.48 2.26
CA ILE A 28 -13.90 -33.69 3.19
C ILE A 28 -14.93 -32.83 3.91
N GLU A 29 -15.23 -33.15 5.15
CA GLU A 29 -15.94 -32.23 6.02
C GLU A 29 -15.15 -30.92 6.00
N PRO A 30 -15.84 -29.78 5.82
CA PRO A 30 -15.15 -28.48 5.80
C PRO A 30 -14.32 -28.32 7.06
N ILE A 31 -13.03 -28.03 6.91
CA ILE A 31 -12.07 -27.86 8.00
C ILE A 31 -12.41 -26.65 8.87
N SER A 32 -13.38 -25.84 8.48
CA SER A 32 -13.90 -24.74 9.29
C SER A 32 -15.43 -24.78 9.33
N ASP A 33 -15.99 -24.52 10.51
CA ASP A 33 -17.43 -24.29 10.75
C ASP A 33 -17.99 -23.08 9.96
N GLN A 34 -17.19 -22.46 9.10
CA GLN A 34 -17.48 -21.25 8.34
C GLN A 34 -17.76 -21.50 6.85
N SER A 35 -17.77 -22.75 6.36
CA SER A 35 -18.12 -22.99 4.97
C SER A 35 -19.64 -22.81 4.76
N GLU A 36 -20.02 -22.25 3.59
CA GLU A 36 -21.44 -22.05 3.23
C GLU A 36 -22.30 -23.31 3.31
N LEU A 37 -21.70 -24.51 3.25
CA LEU A 37 -22.39 -25.81 3.38
C LEU A 37 -22.94 -26.07 4.79
N ASN A 38 -22.39 -25.41 5.82
CA ASN A 38 -22.87 -25.54 7.20
C ASN A 38 -23.88 -24.46 7.62
N LEU A 39 -24.09 -23.42 6.80
CA LEU A 39 -25.06 -22.36 7.11
C LEU A 39 -26.53 -22.77 6.95
N GLY A 40 -26.82 -23.98 6.50
CA GLY A 40 -28.17 -24.42 6.10
C GLY A 40 -29.02 -25.15 7.16
N SER A 41 -28.52 -25.56 8.31
CA SER A 41 -29.34 -26.42 9.22
C SER A 41 -28.94 -26.55 10.68
N SER A 42 -27.94 -25.83 11.21
CA SER A 42 -27.70 -25.84 12.67
C SER A 42 -28.19 -24.53 13.29
N GLU A 43 -29.03 -24.65 14.32
CA GLU A 43 -29.31 -23.50 15.20
C GLU A 43 -27.98 -22.95 15.72
N ILE A 44 -27.65 -21.73 15.29
CA ILE A 44 -26.46 -21.04 15.77
C ILE A 44 -26.61 -20.92 17.29
N ASP A 45 -25.68 -21.49 18.06
CA ASP A 45 -25.65 -21.30 19.52
C ASP A 45 -25.39 -19.81 19.81
N THR A 46 -26.48 -19.06 19.94
CA THR A 46 -26.46 -17.62 20.16
C THR A 46 -25.90 -17.22 21.54
N SER A 47 -25.68 -18.19 22.44
CA SER A 47 -25.09 -17.93 23.76
C SER A 47 -23.59 -17.59 23.68
N ARG A 48 -22.92 -17.99 22.57
CA ARG A 48 -21.48 -17.81 22.34
C ARG A 48 -21.12 -16.82 21.25
N VAL A 49 -22.11 -16.15 20.61
CA VAL A 49 -21.81 -15.16 19.58
C VAL A 49 -21.34 -13.85 20.22
N LYS A 50 -20.25 -13.33 19.71
CA LYS A 50 -19.64 -12.05 20.17
C LYS A 50 -20.56 -10.85 19.87
N PHE A 51 -21.20 -10.85 18.71
CA PHE A 51 -22.07 -9.77 18.23
C PHE A 51 -23.51 -10.28 18.10
N LYS A 52 -24.43 -9.62 18.79
CA LYS A 52 -25.83 -10.07 18.91
C LYS A 52 -26.73 -9.51 17.80
N ASP A 53 -26.34 -8.41 17.18
CA ASP A 53 -27.11 -7.72 16.16
C ASP A 53 -26.21 -7.00 15.15
N ARG A 54 -26.81 -6.52 14.07
CA ARG A 54 -26.16 -5.74 13.02
C ARG A 54 -25.46 -4.49 13.57
N ALA A 55 -26.07 -3.78 14.52
CA ALA A 55 -25.52 -2.53 15.05
C ALA A 55 -24.19 -2.76 15.80
N SER A 56 -24.09 -3.86 16.56
CA SER A 56 -22.89 -4.18 17.34
C SER A 56 -21.69 -4.50 16.45
N ILE A 57 -21.85 -5.23 15.34
CA ILE A 57 -20.75 -5.49 14.41
C ILE A 57 -20.49 -4.30 13.47
N GLN A 58 -21.51 -3.50 13.18
CA GLN A 58 -21.37 -2.29 12.37
C GLN A 58 -20.35 -1.31 12.97
N ALA A 59 -20.31 -1.18 14.29
CA ALA A 59 -19.34 -0.32 14.97
C ALA A 59 -17.90 -0.77 14.68
N VAL A 60 -17.63 -2.08 14.68
CA VAL A 60 -16.29 -2.62 14.38
C VAL A 60 -15.95 -2.49 12.89
N TYR A 61 -16.92 -2.73 12.02
CA TYR A 61 -16.74 -2.52 10.59
C TYR A 61 -16.45 -1.05 10.26
N GLN A 62 -17.21 -0.12 10.80
CA GLN A 62 -16.97 1.33 10.60
C GLN A 62 -15.65 1.79 11.19
N ASN A 63 -15.17 1.15 12.26
CA ASN A 63 -13.87 1.44 12.83
C ASN A 63 -12.72 1.23 11.85
N LEU A 64 -12.82 0.31 10.87
CA LEU A 64 -11.78 0.14 9.83
C LEU A 64 -11.55 1.45 9.06
N TYR A 65 -12.62 2.15 8.70
CA TYR A 65 -12.54 3.44 8.02
C TYR A 65 -12.02 4.57 8.93
N GLN A 66 -12.33 4.49 10.24
CA GLN A 66 -11.78 5.43 11.21
C GLN A 66 -10.28 5.22 11.39
N LEU A 67 -9.80 3.96 11.40
CA LEU A 67 -8.38 3.66 11.47
C LEU A 67 -7.62 4.25 10.28
N MET A 68 -8.16 4.14 9.05
CA MET A 68 -7.57 4.78 7.86
C MET A 68 -7.40 6.30 8.03
N ARG A 69 -8.34 6.96 8.68
CA ARG A 69 -8.32 8.41 8.88
C ARG A 69 -7.47 8.85 10.07
N ASP A 70 -7.57 8.12 11.18
CA ASP A 70 -7.06 8.59 12.47
C ASP A 70 -5.64 8.08 12.77
N ARG A 71 -5.24 6.95 12.18
CA ARG A 71 -3.87 6.39 12.29
C ARG A 71 -2.99 6.85 11.15
N GLN A 72 -2.72 8.15 11.09
CA GLN A 72 -2.04 8.77 9.95
C GLN A 72 -0.57 8.37 9.82
N GLU A 73 0.06 7.86 10.88
CA GLU A 73 1.47 7.51 10.91
C GLU A 73 1.81 6.47 9.81
N HIS A 74 1.50 5.21 10.02
CA HIS A 74 1.82 4.13 9.08
C HIS A 74 1.02 4.18 7.77
N TRP A 75 -0.19 4.76 7.80
CA TRP A 75 -1.00 4.91 6.60
C TRP A 75 -0.44 5.91 5.60
N TYR A 76 0.21 6.96 6.10
CA TYR A 76 0.55 8.09 5.28
C TYR A 76 1.86 8.78 5.65
N VAL A 77 2.04 9.23 6.91
CA VAL A 77 3.17 10.07 7.31
C VAL A 77 4.48 9.31 7.18
N ASP A 78 4.58 8.16 7.83
CA ASP A 78 5.79 7.35 7.79
C ASP A 78 5.94 6.61 6.47
N TYR A 79 4.82 6.28 5.80
CA TYR A 79 4.83 5.75 4.45
C TYR A 79 5.53 6.71 3.47
N LEU A 80 5.25 8.02 3.56
CA LEU A 80 5.96 9.04 2.81
C LEU A 80 7.42 9.18 3.23
N LEU A 81 7.69 9.26 4.54
CA LEU A 81 9.05 9.37 5.06
C LEU A 81 9.93 8.23 4.53
N PHE A 82 9.48 7.01 4.72
CA PHE A 82 10.26 5.83 4.34
C PHE A 82 10.32 5.60 2.83
N GLY A 83 9.27 5.93 2.11
CA GLY A 83 9.21 5.77 0.66
C GLY A 83 9.98 6.82 -0.13
N GLU A 84 10.22 8.01 0.46
CA GLU A 84 10.85 9.13 -0.23
C GLU A 84 12.25 9.46 0.31
N ALA A 85 12.44 9.54 1.64
CA ALA A 85 13.73 9.96 2.21
C ALA A 85 14.82 8.87 2.13
N ARG A 86 14.44 7.59 1.99
CA ARG A 86 15.38 6.49 1.68
C ARG A 86 15.77 6.43 0.20
N THR A 87 15.39 7.44 -0.58
CA THR A 87 15.60 7.50 -2.03
C THR A 87 16.24 8.82 -2.45
N ASP A 88 16.34 9.03 -3.74
CA ASP A 88 16.84 10.25 -4.36
C ASP A 88 15.81 11.41 -4.42
N ASN A 89 14.59 11.21 -3.89
CA ASN A 89 13.53 12.23 -3.97
C ASN A 89 13.51 13.23 -2.83
N ALA A 90 13.91 12.83 -1.62
CA ALA A 90 13.80 13.71 -0.46
C ALA A 90 14.96 13.55 0.53
N TYR A 91 15.21 14.60 1.31
CA TYR A 91 15.96 14.53 2.56
C TYR A 91 15.00 14.20 3.69
N ALA A 92 15.50 13.56 4.75
CA ALA A 92 14.80 13.48 6.02
C ALA A 92 14.85 14.83 6.74
N GLY A 93 14.13 14.97 7.84
CA GLY A 93 14.18 16.17 8.66
C GLY A 93 15.55 16.34 9.33
N THR A 94 15.87 17.57 9.71
CA THR A 94 17.15 17.91 10.32
C THR A 94 17.28 17.52 11.79
N THR A 95 16.20 17.06 12.42
CA THR A 95 16.16 16.72 13.85
C THR A 95 15.36 15.46 14.07
N GLY A 96 15.78 14.65 15.06
CA GLY A 96 15.11 13.46 15.50
C GLY A 96 15.96 12.22 15.31
N ALA A 97 16.08 11.44 16.39
CA ALA A 97 16.81 10.19 16.38
C ALA A 97 16.19 9.13 15.47
N GLU A 98 14.90 9.26 15.20
CA GLU A 98 14.09 8.35 14.37
C GLU A 98 14.16 8.72 12.89
N VAL A 99 14.16 10.03 12.55
CA VAL A 99 13.97 10.53 11.20
C VAL A 99 15.29 10.62 10.41
N VAL A 100 16.36 11.16 11.02
CA VAL A 100 17.66 11.30 10.35
C VAL A 100 18.25 9.96 9.88
N PRO A 101 18.16 8.85 10.65
CA PRO A 101 18.64 7.54 10.19
C PRO A 101 17.97 7.03 8.91
N VAL A 102 16.78 7.51 8.58
CA VAL A 102 16.07 7.15 7.34
C VAL A 102 16.86 7.59 6.11
N GLU A 103 17.31 8.86 6.10
CA GLU A 103 18.11 9.41 5.00
C GLU A 103 19.52 8.83 4.95
N THR A 104 20.13 8.60 6.11
CA THR A 104 21.57 8.28 6.21
C THR A 104 21.86 6.78 6.12
N ASN A 105 20.88 5.95 5.82
CA ASN A 105 21.00 4.49 5.84
C ASN A 105 21.53 3.95 7.18
N ALA A 106 21.06 4.55 8.29
CA ALA A 106 21.45 4.21 9.66
C ALA A 106 20.29 3.62 10.48
N LEU A 107 19.20 3.21 9.82
CA LEU A 107 18.08 2.56 10.49
C LEU A 107 18.52 1.30 11.19
N ASP A 108 17.96 1.06 12.37
CA ASP A 108 18.16 -0.18 13.16
C ASP A 108 16.87 -0.59 13.89
N ALA A 109 16.93 -1.71 14.58
CA ALA A 109 15.79 -2.31 15.28
C ALA A 109 15.25 -1.48 16.47
N SER A 110 15.97 -0.47 16.93
CA SER A 110 15.58 0.38 18.06
C SER A 110 14.73 1.59 17.64
N ASN A 111 14.56 1.83 16.33
CA ASN A 111 13.80 2.95 15.82
C ASN A 111 12.33 2.86 16.25
N SER A 112 11.85 3.86 17.00
CA SER A 112 10.52 3.86 17.61
C SER A 112 9.38 4.04 16.60
N ASP A 113 9.61 4.74 15.49
CA ASP A 113 8.60 4.91 14.43
C ASP A 113 8.37 3.59 13.70
N ILE A 114 9.44 2.86 13.37
CA ILE A 114 9.34 1.52 12.78
C ILE A 114 8.63 0.55 13.74
N ALA A 115 8.93 0.61 15.04
CA ALA A 115 8.29 -0.25 16.03
C ALA A 115 6.79 0.04 16.17
N ARG A 116 6.42 1.32 16.20
CA ARG A 116 5.01 1.76 16.22
C ARG A 116 4.28 1.27 14.98
N ASP A 117 4.84 1.44 13.79
CA ASP A 117 4.20 1.07 12.53
C ASP A 117 3.99 -0.44 12.40
N TRP A 118 4.99 -1.23 12.80
CA TRP A 118 4.86 -2.68 12.87
C TRP A 118 3.66 -3.09 13.74
N ASP A 119 3.58 -2.56 14.97
CA ASP A 119 2.48 -2.87 15.89
C ASP A 119 1.13 -2.39 15.31
N ARG A 120 1.07 -1.21 14.68
CA ARG A 120 -0.13 -0.65 14.05
C ARG A 120 -0.65 -1.47 12.88
N TYR A 121 0.22 -1.94 11.98
CA TYR A 121 -0.19 -2.83 10.90
C TYR A 121 -0.82 -4.12 11.45
N LEU A 122 -0.20 -4.74 12.46
CA LEU A 122 -0.74 -5.95 13.08
C LEU A 122 -2.06 -5.72 13.81
N GLU A 123 -2.21 -4.59 14.50
CA GLU A 123 -3.47 -4.21 15.14
C GLU A 123 -4.59 -3.98 14.11
N ASP A 124 -4.30 -3.33 12.98
CA ASP A 124 -5.27 -3.07 11.91
C ASP A 124 -5.71 -4.39 11.25
N ILE A 125 -4.77 -5.31 10.99
CA ILE A 125 -5.07 -6.67 10.51
C ILE A 125 -5.98 -7.40 11.50
N ALA A 126 -5.69 -7.32 12.81
CA ALA A 126 -6.50 -7.93 13.85
C ALA A 126 -7.94 -7.36 13.89
N GLN A 127 -8.11 -6.05 13.69
CA GLN A 127 -9.44 -5.43 13.61
C GLN A 127 -10.24 -5.94 12.40
N ALA A 128 -9.61 -6.10 11.24
CA ALA A 128 -10.26 -6.70 10.07
C ALA A 128 -10.65 -8.17 10.34
N ASN A 129 -9.78 -8.93 11.00
CA ASN A 129 -10.06 -10.32 11.38
C ASN A 129 -11.29 -10.44 12.27
N VAL A 130 -11.53 -9.49 13.19
CA VAL A 130 -12.75 -9.48 14.01
C VAL A 130 -14.00 -9.43 13.14
N VAL A 131 -14.04 -8.54 12.13
CA VAL A 131 -15.19 -8.45 11.20
C VAL A 131 -15.32 -9.74 10.39
N ILE A 132 -14.24 -10.17 9.74
CA ILE A 132 -14.23 -11.32 8.83
C ILE A 132 -14.68 -12.61 9.55
N THR A 133 -14.19 -12.84 10.76
CA THR A 133 -14.46 -14.04 11.55
C THR A 133 -15.90 -14.09 12.07
N ASN A 134 -16.49 -12.95 12.44
CA ASN A 134 -17.76 -12.94 13.18
C ASN A 134 -18.99 -12.60 12.33
N ILE A 135 -18.81 -11.90 11.20
CA ILE A 135 -19.95 -11.30 10.48
C ILE A 135 -21.01 -12.30 10.04
N ALA A 136 -20.61 -13.51 9.63
CA ALA A 136 -21.53 -14.57 9.22
C ALA A 136 -22.36 -15.14 10.39
N ARG A 137 -21.85 -15.03 11.61
CA ARG A 137 -22.44 -15.60 12.83
C ARG A 137 -23.41 -14.67 13.56
N VAL A 138 -23.56 -13.44 13.13
CA VAL A 138 -24.45 -12.45 13.78
C VAL A 138 -25.91 -12.89 13.65
N PRO A 139 -26.65 -13.18 14.72
CA PRO A 139 -28.00 -13.75 14.66
C PRO A 139 -29.09 -12.68 14.47
N ASP A 140 -28.92 -11.79 13.46
CA ASP A 140 -29.87 -10.72 13.17
C ASP A 140 -30.52 -10.95 11.80
N PRO A 141 -31.83 -11.28 11.74
CA PRO A 141 -32.53 -11.50 10.48
C PRO A 141 -32.65 -10.26 9.60
N ALA A 142 -32.52 -9.05 10.15
CA ALA A 142 -32.54 -7.80 9.39
C ALA A 142 -31.19 -7.52 8.70
N PHE A 143 -30.14 -8.20 9.11
CA PHE A 143 -28.81 -8.12 8.51
C PHE A 143 -28.75 -9.08 7.33
N THR A 144 -28.92 -8.57 6.11
CA THR A 144 -29.05 -9.41 4.90
C THR A 144 -27.73 -10.11 4.54
N VAL A 145 -27.81 -11.18 3.75
CA VAL A 145 -26.64 -11.92 3.27
C VAL A 145 -25.76 -11.02 2.38
N GLU A 146 -26.38 -10.22 1.54
CA GLU A 146 -25.69 -9.28 0.65
C GLU A 146 -24.88 -8.26 1.46
N GLU A 147 -25.47 -7.69 2.50
CA GLU A 147 -24.80 -6.70 3.35
C GLU A 147 -23.66 -7.33 4.15
N ARG A 148 -23.85 -8.57 4.67
CA ARG A 148 -22.78 -9.31 5.35
C ARG A 148 -21.60 -9.57 4.41
N ASN A 149 -21.89 -10.05 3.20
CA ASN A 149 -20.86 -10.33 2.21
C ASN A 149 -20.12 -9.06 1.79
N GLN A 150 -20.83 -7.95 1.63
CA GLN A 150 -20.22 -6.67 1.30
C GLN A 150 -19.28 -6.19 2.42
N TRP A 151 -19.71 -6.17 3.68
CA TRP A 151 -18.86 -5.73 4.77
C TRP A 151 -17.66 -6.66 5.01
N LYS A 152 -17.87 -7.98 4.83
CA LYS A 152 -16.76 -8.94 4.83
C LYS A 152 -15.76 -8.63 3.74
N ALA A 153 -16.22 -8.38 2.51
CA ALA A 153 -15.36 -8.06 1.38
C ALA A 153 -14.56 -6.78 1.61
N GLU A 154 -15.19 -5.71 2.11
CA GLU A 154 -14.49 -4.48 2.45
C GLU A 154 -13.45 -4.70 3.56
N ALA A 155 -13.75 -5.52 4.57
CA ALA A 155 -12.78 -5.89 5.61
C ALA A 155 -11.61 -6.73 5.06
N MET A 156 -11.86 -7.60 4.07
CA MET A 156 -10.81 -8.38 3.38
C MET A 156 -9.92 -7.47 2.52
N ILE A 157 -10.49 -6.47 1.83
CA ILE A 157 -9.70 -5.48 1.08
C ILE A 157 -8.83 -4.66 2.04
N PHE A 158 -9.39 -4.22 3.17
CA PHE A 158 -8.63 -3.55 4.22
C PHE A 158 -7.47 -4.40 4.74
N ARG A 159 -7.74 -5.66 5.12
CA ARG A 159 -6.72 -6.60 5.57
C ARG A 159 -5.65 -6.83 4.50
N GLY A 160 -6.07 -7.04 3.26
CA GLY A 160 -5.17 -7.23 2.13
C GLY A 160 -4.22 -6.05 1.93
N MET A 161 -4.71 -4.81 2.06
CA MET A 161 -3.89 -3.61 1.97
C MET A 161 -2.87 -3.53 3.11
N MET A 162 -3.28 -3.84 4.35
CA MET A 162 -2.38 -3.83 5.51
C MET A 162 -1.32 -4.94 5.44
N LEU A 163 -1.70 -6.13 5.01
CA LEU A 163 -0.77 -7.24 4.81
C LEU A 163 0.22 -6.95 3.68
N PHE A 164 -0.24 -6.33 2.59
CA PHE A 164 0.63 -5.94 1.49
C PHE A 164 1.68 -4.92 1.96
N ASP A 165 1.26 -3.82 2.59
CA ASP A 165 2.18 -2.80 3.08
C ASP A 165 3.15 -3.39 4.11
N LEU A 166 2.67 -4.18 5.09
CA LEU A 166 3.53 -4.82 6.09
C LEU A 166 4.59 -5.74 5.46
N ALA A 167 4.18 -6.61 4.53
CA ALA A 167 5.10 -7.50 3.83
C ALA A 167 6.05 -6.74 2.90
N HIS A 168 5.60 -5.65 2.30
CA HIS A 168 6.40 -4.81 1.41
C HIS A 168 7.53 -4.09 2.17
N TRP A 169 7.23 -3.60 3.39
CA TRP A 169 8.23 -2.96 4.26
C TRP A 169 9.17 -3.96 4.92
N PHE A 170 8.65 -5.07 5.45
CA PHE A 170 9.39 -5.93 6.38
C PHE A 170 9.77 -7.31 5.81
N GLY A 171 9.25 -7.67 4.64
CA GLY A 171 9.54 -8.97 4.02
C GLY A 171 8.76 -10.11 4.69
N ASN A 172 9.44 -10.93 5.49
CA ASN A 172 8.81 -12.03 6.20
C ASN A 172 8.02 -11.53 7.41
N ILE A 173 6.74 -11.86 7.48
CA ILE A 173 5.80 -11.33 8.49
C ILE A 173 5.03 -12.42 9.22
N PRO A 174 4.63 -12.20 10.47
CA PRO A 174 3.65 -13.07 11.13
C PRO A 174 2.31 -12.94 10.43
N LEU A 175 1.70 -14.07 10.10
CA LEU A 175 0.41 -14.11 9.41
C LEU A 175 -0.65 -14.70 10.31
N ASN A 176 -1.62 -13.88 10.72
CA ASN A 176 -2.81 -14.31 11.43
C ASN A 176 -4.06 -13.85 10.64
N LEU A 177 -4.93 -14.81 10.32
CA LEU A 177 -6.10 -14.60 9.46
C LEU A 177 -7.44 -14.68 10.20
N THR A 178 -7.40 -15.00 11.47
CA THR A 178 -8.60 -15.13 12.31
C THR A 178 -8.51 -14.24 13.54
N GLU A 179 -9.65 -13.98 14.15
CA GLU A 179 -9.64 -13.35 15.47
C GLU A 179 -8.93 -14.27 16.48
N ALA A 180 -7.95 -13.71 17.19
CA ALA A 180 -7.27 -14.46 18.25
C ALA A 180 -8.22 -14.62 19.46
N PRO A 181 -8.31 -15.83 20.05
CA PRO A 181 -9.12 -16.06 21.25
C PRO A 181 -8.53 -15.32 22.47
N ASP A 182 -9.37 -15.05 23.45
CA ASP A 182 -8.90 -14.43 24.70
C ASP A 182 -7.90 -15.32 25.41
N ILE A 183 -6.83 -14.72 25.98
CA ILE A 183 -5.83 -15.43 26.75
C ILE A 183 -6.36 -15.66 28.16
N THR A 184 -6.31 -16.91 28.61
CA THR A 184 -6.60 -17.32 29.98
C THR A 184 -5.48 -18.17 30.53
N ALA A 185 -5.43 -18.39 31.86
CA ALA A 185 -4.42 -19.25 32.47
C ALA A 185 -4.49 -20.71 31.94
N ASP A 186 -5.67 -21.13 31.53
CA ASP A 186 -5.93 -22.51 31.09
C ASP A 186 -5.61 -22.77 29.61
N ASN A 187 -5.57 -21.72 28.76
CA ASN A 187 -5.39 -21.85 27.31
C ASN A 187 -4.12 -21.19 26.75
N ILE A 188 -3.27 -20.62 27.59
CA ILE A 188 -2.11 -19.83 27.13
C ILE A 188 -1.17 -20.62 26.20
N GLU A 189 -0.94 -21.91 26.47
CA GLU A 189 -0.08 -22.75 25.63
C GLU A 189 -0.68 -22.99 24.25
N GLU A 190 -2.00 -23.13 24.17
CA GLU A 190 -2.75 -23.34 22.92
C GLU A 190 -2.82 -22.04 22.10
N VAL A 191 -3.08 -20.90 22.72
CA VAL A 191 -3.29 -19.63 22.03
C VAL A 191 -1.99 -18.88 21.75
N TYR A 192 -0.89 -19.16 22.44
CA TYR A 192 0.40 -18.50 22.25
C TYR A 192 0.89 -18.55 20.79
N PRO A 193 0.83 -19.68 20.07
CA PRO A 193 1.20 -19.73 18.65
C PRO A 193 0.31 -18.91 17.73
N ILE A 194 -0.94 -18.60 18.14
CA ILE A 194 -1.87 -17.74 17.39
C ILE A 194 -1.43 -16.27 17.51
N TYR A 195 -1.03 -15.85 18.73
CA TYR A 195 -0.54 -14.50 18.96
C TYR A 195 0.87 -14.27 18.38
N PHE A 196 1.72 -15.31 18.39
CA PHE A 196 3.11 -15.26 17.96
C PHE A 196 3.40 -16.35 16.91
N PRO A 197 2.75 -16.30 15.74
CA PRO A 197 2.94 -17.31 14.72
C PRO A 197 4.36 -17.28 14.15
N VAL A 198 4.75 -18.40 13.55
CA VAL A 198 5.95 -18.47 12.73
C VAL A 198 5.76 -17.55 11.51
N PRO A 199 6.72 -16.65 11.20
CA PRO A 199 6.61 -15.79 10.04
C PRO A 199 6.52 -16.58 8.74
N VAL A 200 5.69 -16.10 7.83
CA VAL A 200 5.65 -16.60 6.45
C VAL A 200 6.59 -15.76 5.57
N SER A 201 7.00 -16.30 4.43
CA SER A 201 7.76 -15.53 3.45
C SER A 201 6.91 -14.41 2.84
N GLN A 202 7.59 -13.36 2.35
CA GLN A 202 6.96 -12.26 1.64
C GLN A 202 6.06 -12.76 0.50
N ASP A 203 6.52 -13.74 -0.30
CA ASP A 203 5.72 -14.35 -1.37
C ASP A 203 4.47 -15.06 -0.85
N SER A 204 4.56 -15.71 0.32
CA SER A 204 3.40 -16.37 0.93
C SER A 204 2.41 -15.33 1.45
N ALA A 205 2.88 -14.23 2.01
CA ALA A 205 2.02 -13.12 2.40
C ALA A 205 1.32 -12.51 1.17
N TYR A 206 2.02 -12.28 0.07
CA TYR A 206 1.42 -11.79 -1.18
C TYR A 206 0.37 -12.74 -1.75
N LYS A 207 0.61 -14.07 -1.71
CA LYS A 207 -0.40 -15.07 -2.10
C LYS A 207 -1.66 -14.99 -1.24
N GLN A 208 -1.51 -14.74 0.05
CA GLN A 208 -2.66 -14.54 0.93
C GLN A 208 -3.43 -13.26 0.59
N VAL A 209 -2.71 -12.16 0.31
CA VAL A 209 -3.36 -10.91 -0.12
C VAL A 209 -4.12 -11.12 -1.42
N ILE A 210 -3.54 -11.82 -2.40
CA ILE A 210 -4.21 -12.16 -3.66
C ILE A 210 -5.49 -12.98 -3.38
N ALA A 211 -5.43 -13.94 -2.47
CA ALA A 211 -6.60 -14.75 -2.10
C ALA A 211 -7.70 -13.89 -1.47
N ASP A 212 -7.36 -13.03 -0.49
CA ASP A 212 -8.31 -12.12 0.15
C ASP A 212 -8.98 -11.19 -0.87
N LEU A 213 -8.20 -10.55 -1.73
CA LEU A 213 -8.73 -9.61 -2.71
C LEU A 213 -9.58 -10.31 -3.77
N THR A 214 -9.18 -11.50 -4.21
CA THR A 214 -9.94 -12.28 -5.20
C THR A 214 -11.28 -12.76 -4.62
N GLU A 215 -11.31 -13.21 -3.36
CA GLU A 215 -12.54 -13.59 -2.67
C GLU A 215 -13.47 -12.38 -2.45
N ALA A 216 -12.89 -11.19 -2.18
CA ALA A 216 -13.66 -9.97 -1.93
C ALA A 216 -14.35 -9.41 -3.17
N ILE A 217 -13.73 -9.49 -4.36
CA ILE A 217 -14.20 -8.82 -5.61
C ILE A 217 -15.67 -9.08 -5.94
N PRO A 218 -16.22 -10.32 -5.88
CA PRO A 218 -17.62 -10.55 -6.21
C PRO A 218 -18.62 -9.81 -5.32
N TYR A 219 -18.23 -9.46 -4.11
CA TYR A 219 -19.09 -8.92 -3.06
C TYR A 219 -18.78 -7.45 -2.73
N ALA A 220 -17.59 -6.97 -3.05
CA ALA A 220 -17.20 -5.59 -2.82
C ALA A 220 -18.05 -4.61 -3.64
N PRO A 221 -18.35 -3.41 -3.09
CA PRO A 221 -19.14 -2.43 -3.83
C PRO A 221 -18.42 -1.98 -5.11
N ALA A 222 -19.20 -1.62 -6.13
CA ALA A 222 -18.65 -0.91 -7.26
C ALA A 222 -18.09 0.44 -6.80
N ILE A 223 -17.13 0.97 -7.55
CA ILE A 223 -16.63 2.31 -7.27
C ILE A 223 -17.76 3.34 -7.45
N ASP A 224 -17.87 4.25 -6.49
CA ASP A 224 -18.80 5.38 -6.57
C ASP A 224 -18.02 6.64 -6.98
N ALA A 225 -18.46 7.27 -8.07
CA ALA A 225 -17.83 8.50 -8.55
C ALA A 225 -17.97 9.67 -7.55
N SER A 226 -18.95 9.62 -6.66
CA SER A 226 -19.20 10.64 -5.62
C SER A 226 -18.57 10.33 -4.27
N ASP A 227 -18.09 9.10 -4.06
CA ASP A 227 -17.46 8.67 -2.79
C ASP A 227 -16.30 7.69 -3.04
N LYS A 228 -15.10 8.22 -3.16
CA LYS A 228 -13.85 7.45 -3.33
C LYS A 228 -13.21 7.04 -2.00
N THR A 229 -13.92 7.18 -0.90
CA THR A 229 -13.43 6.76 0.43
C THR A 229 -13.71 5.29 0.73
N ARG A 230 -14.52 4.62 -0.13
CA ARG A 230 -14.95 3.23 0.08
C ARG A 230 -13.98 2.23 -0.52
N LEU A 231 -13.80 1.12 0.21
CA LEU A 231 -13.01 -0.04 -0.23
C LEU A 231 -13.79 -0.84 -1.29
N SER A 232 -13.76 -0.34 -2.52
CA SER A 232 -14.47 -0.90 -3.65
C SER A 232 -13.70 -2.04 -4.34
N LYS A 233 -14.37 -2.77 -5.23
CA LYS A 233 -13.70 -3.76 -6.09
C LYS A 233 -12.60 -3.15 -6.95
N THR A 234 -12.72 -1.87 -7.34
CA THR A 234 -11.68 -1.15 -8.10
C THR A 234 -10.42 -0.95 -7.26
N VAL A 235 -10.56 -0.72 -5.93
CA VAL A 235 -9.42 -0.73 -4.99
C VAL A 235 -8.75 -2.10 -4.98
N ALA A 236 -9.53 -3.20 -4.93
CA ALA A 236 -8.97 -4.54 -5.00
C ALA A 236 -8.23 -4.80 -6.32
N TYR A 237 -8.75 -4.34 -7.46
CA TYR A 237 -8.06 -4.43 -8.75
C TYR A 237 -6.72 -3.68 -8.74
N ALA A 238 -6.70 -2.45 -8.24
CA ALA A 238 -5.48 -1.65 -8.15
C ALA A 238 -4.41 -2.31 -7.26
N LEU A 239 -4.81 -2.87 -6.11
CA LEU A 239 -3.90 -3.60 -5.22
C LEU A 239 -3.38 -4.87 -5.88
N LEU A 240 -4.23 -5.64 -6.57
CA LEU A 240 -3.81 -6.84 -7.32
C LEU A 240 -2.81 -6.48 -8.40
N ALA A 241 -3.03 -5.41 -9.16
CA ALA A 241 -2.06 -4.95 -10.16
C ALA A 241 -0.69 -4.64 -9.52
N LYS A 242 -0.66 -3.97 -8.36
CA LYS A 242 0.59 -3.65 -7.64
C LYS A 242 1.29 -4.93 -7.15
N ILE A 243 0.56 -5.87 -6.57
CA ILE A 243 1.14 -7.13 -6.07
C ILE A 243 1.70 -7.98 -7.21
N TYR A 244 0.96 -8.10 -8.31
CA TYR A 244 1.44 -8.84 -9.47
C TYR A 244 2.67 -8.20 -10.12
N ALA A 245 2.80 -6.87 -10.07
CA ALA A 245 4.02 -6.19 -10.50
C ALA A 245 5.22 -6.57 -9.61
N GLU A 246 5.05 -6.64 -8.29
CA GLU A 246 6.10 -7.10 -7.37
C GLU A 246 6.48 -8.58 -7.61
N LEU A 247 5.55 -9.39 -8.11
CA LEU A 247 5.79 -10.79 -8.48
C LEU A 247 6.32 -10.97 -9.91
N GLY A 248 6.37 -9.91 -10.72
CA GLY A 248 6.76 -9.96 -12.13
C GLY A 248 5.74 -10.65 -13.05
N ASP A 249 4.49 -10.76 -12.61
CA ASP A 249 3.39 -11.35 -13.40
C ASP A 249 2.68 -10.27 -14.23
N TRP A 250 3.31 -9.93 -15.34
CA TRP A 250 2.90 -8.80 -16.19
C TRP A 250 1.55 -9.02 -16.89
N ASP A 251 1.15 -10.26 -17.15
CA ASP A 251 -0.17 -10.57 -17.70
C ASP A 251 -1.28 -10.15 -16.74
N ASN A 252 -1.13 -10.48 -15.47
CA ASN A 252 -2.09 -10.09 -14.45
C ASN A 252 -2.04 -8.57 -14.16
N VAL A 253 -0.89 -7.92 -14.25
CA VAL A 253 -0.81 -6.45 -14.16
C VAL A 253 -1.66 -5.81 -15.24
N ILE A 254 -1.53 -6.24 -16.51
CA ILE A 254 -2.35 -5.71 -17.62
C ILE A 254 -3.83 -6.02 -17.40
N GLN A 255 -4.16 -7.23 -16.98
CA GLN A 255 -5.55 -7.61 -16.71
C GLN A 255 -6.20 -6.68 -15.69
N TYR A 256 -5.59 -6.54 -14.50
CA TYR A 256 -6.21 -5.78 -13.41
C TYR A 256 -6.18 -4.27 -13.62
N THR A 257 -5.14 -3.72 -14.27
CA THR A 257 -5.15 -2.31 -14.68
C THR A 257 -6.24 -2.03 -15.73
N ASN A 258 -6.50 -2.94 -16.66
CA ASN A 258 -7.62 -2.83 -17.59
C ASN A 258 -8.96 -2.82 -16.85
N MET A 259 -9.14 -3.62 -15.79
CA MET A 259 -10.35 -3.61 -14.97
C MET A 259 -10.53 -2.29 -14.23
N VAL A 260 -9.45 -1.69 -13.71
CA VAL A 260 -9.48 -0.35 -13.10
C VAL A 260 -9.97 0.70 -14.09
N PHE A 261 -9.44 0.70 -15.33
CA PHE A 261 -9.86 1.67 -16.34
C PHE A 261 -11.27 1.40 -16.87
N ALA A 262 -11.70 0.14 -16.95
CA ALA A 262 -13.07 -0.23 -17.32
C ALA A 262 -14.11 0.27 -16.30
N ASP A 263 -13.74 0.45 -15.04
CA ASP A 263 -14.57 1.05 -14.00
C ASP A 263 -14.64 2.60 -14.07
N GLY A 264 -14.05 3.19 -15.13
CA GLY A 264 -14.15 4.63 -15.41
C GLY A 264 -13.08 5.51 -14.80
N ILE A 265 -12.01 4.92 -14.23
CA ILE A 265 -10.85 5.68 -13.79
C ILE A 265 -10.11 6.22 -15.01
N THR A 266 -9.82 7.53 -15.01
CA THR A 266 -9.09 8.21 -16.07
C THR A 266 -8.21 9.30 -15.47
N LEU A 267 -7.22 9.80 -16.21
CA LEU A 267 -6.42 10.93 -15.74
C LEU A 267 -7.30 12.17 -15.50
N GLU A 268 -7.05 12.88 -14.42
CA GLU A 268 -7.59 14.22 -14.22
C GLU A 268 -6.97 15.16 -15.27
N PRO A 269 -7.79 15.90 -16.06
CA PRO A 269 -7.28 16.71 -17.15
C PRO A 269 -6.22 17.73 -16.74
N ASN A 270 -6.37 18.30 -15.57
CA ASN A 270 -5.41 19.23 -15.02
C ASN A 270 -4.75 18.64 -13.78
N PHE A 271 -3.45 18.44 -13.82
CA PHE A 271 -2.69 17.92 -12.68
C PHE A 271 -2.89 18.73 -11.39
N VAL A 272 -3.05 20.05 -11.53
CA VAL A 272 -3.26 20.96 -10.39
C VAL A 272 -4.54 20.66 -9.60
N ASP A 273 -5.58 20.17 -10.26
CA ASP A 273 -6.88 19.94 -9.63
C ASP A 273 -6.83 18.80 -8.60
N LEU A 274 -5.88 17.84 -8.74
CA LEU A 274 -5.65 16.77 -7.76
C LEU A 274 -5.24 17.32 -6.38
N TRP A 275 -4.55 18.45 -6.35
CA TRP A 275 -3.92 19.00 -5.14
C TRP A 275 -4.48 20.35 -4.74
N GLY A 276 -5.43 20.88 -5.50
CA GLY A 276 -6.01 22.19 -5.28
C GLY A 276 -6.80 22.27 -3.96
N TYR A 277 -6.83 23.47 -3.35
CA TYR A 277 -7.70 23.75 -2.23
C TYR A 277 -8.23 25.19 -2.31
N THR A 278 -9.38 25.40 -1.67
CA THR A 278 -9.96 26.73 -1.51
C THR A 278 -9.63 27.26 -0.11
N PRO A 279 -9.03 28.44 0.04
CA PRO A 279 -8.77 29.02 1.34
C PRO A 279 -10.03 29.12 2.20
N GLY A 280 -9.88 28.83 3.49
CA GLY A 280 -10.97 28.91 4.43
C GLY A 280 -11.36 30.34 4.79
N ALA A 281 -12.52 30.50 5.38
CA ALA A 281 -13.09 31.79 5.79
C ALA A 281 -12.98 32.05 7.29
N ASP A 282 -12.23 31.25 8.05
CA ASP A 282 -12.03 31.52 9.48
C ASP A 282 -11.17 32.78 9.70
N ALA A 283 -11.19 33.31 10.93
CA ALA A 283 -10.52 34.55 11.26
C ALA A 283 -8.99 34.54 11.06
N ASN A 284 -8.40 33.33 10.93
CA ASN A 284 -6.98 33.10 10.73
C ASN A 284 -6.65 32.65 9.31
N GLY A 285 -7.64 32.61 8.41
CA GLY A 285 -7.49 32.07 7.05
C GLY A 285 -7.42 30.56 6.98
N GLY A 286 -7.60 29.84 8.10
CA GLY A 286 -7.66 28.39 8.16
C GLY A 286 -9.03 27.84 7.77
N GLY A 287 -9.17 26.52 7.79
CA GLY A 287 -10.43 25.84 7.49
C GLY A 287 -10.76 25.75 6.01
N GLY A 288 -9.77 25.91 5.13
CA GLY A 288 -9.95 25.69 3.70
C GLY A 288 -10.28 24.23 3.38
N ASP A 289 -10.96 24.01 2.27
CA ASP A 289 -11.32 22.67 1.81
C ASP A 289 -10.63 22.32 0.49
N ALA A 290 -10.52 21.03 0.17
CA ALA A 290 -10.03 20.59 -1.14
C ALA A 290 -10.91 21.19 -2.24
N THR A 291 -10.28 21.70 -3.30
CA THR A 291 -10.99 22.19 -4.49
C THR A 291 -11.72 21.05 -5.18
N LEU A 292 -11.10 19.88 -5.20
CA LEU A 292 -11.65 18.67 -5.82
C LEU A 292 -11.47 17.49 -4.85
N ARG A 293 -12.57 16.82 -4.57
CA ARG A 293 -12.63 15.51 -3.93
C ARG A 293 -13.19 14.50 -4.90
N ASN A 294 -12.90 13.23 -4.69
CA ASN A 294 -13.45 12.18 -5.53
C ASN A 294 -13.16 12.40 -7.03
N SER A 295 -11.92 12.82 -7.38
CA SER A 295 -11.57 13.08 -8.77
C SER A 295 -11.77 11.83 -9.63
N ARG A 296 -11.91 12.01 -10.94
CA ARG A 296 -12.01 10.88 -11.87
C ARG A 296 -10.75 10.00 -11.89
N GLU A 297 -9.63 10.52 -11.44
CA GLU A 297 -8.36 9.80 -11.34
C GLU A 297 -8.21 9.05 -10.01
N THR A 298 -8.85 9.52 -8.95
CA THR A 298 -8.78 8.89 -7.62
C THR A 298 -9.46 7.53 -7.61
N ILE A 299 -8.77 6.53 -7.10
CA ILE A 299 -9.29 5.17 -6.84
C ILE A 299 -9.66 5.04 -5.36
N LEU A 300 -8.78 5.51 -4.48
CA LEU A 300 -9.02 5.54 -3.03
C LEU A 300 -8.39 6.81 -2.43
N GLU A 301 -9.19 7.54 -1.67
CA GLU A 301 -8.71 8.68 -0.88
C GLU A 301 -9.25 8.65 0.55
N VAL A 302 -8.51 9.24 1.47
CA VAL A 302 -8.97 9.52 2.82
C VAL A 302 -9.31 11.01 2.92
N GLN A 303 -10.54 11.32 3.27
CA GLN A 303 -11.04 12.70 3.36
C GLN A 303 -10.97 13.24 4.77
N TYR A 304 -10.54 14.48 4.90
CA TYR A 304 -10.41 15.19 6.17
C TYR A 304 -11.32 16.43 6.14
N PRO A 305 -12.46 16.38 6.83
CA PRO A 305 -13.35 17.54 6.93
C PRO A 305 -12.76 18.58 7.87
N SER A 306 -13.28 19.82 7.79
CA SER A 306 -12.95 20.89 8.72
C SER A 306 -13.14 20.43 10.17
N GLY A 307 -12.14 20.70 11.01
CA GLY A 307 -12.09 20.27 12.41
C GLY A 307 -11.47 18.89 12.68
N SER A 308 -11.09 18.13 11.63
CA SER A 308 -10.40 16.84 11.75
C SER A 308 -9.32 16.76 10.71
N GLY A 309 -8.29 17.59 10.84
CA GLY A 309 -7.25 17.76 9.82
C GLY A 309 -6.29 16.58 9.70
N ASN A 310 -5.69 16.43 8.50
CA ASN A 310 -4.53 15.58 8.31
C ASN A 310 -3.25 16.30 8.77
N TRP A 311 -2.18 15.53 9.00
CA TRP A 311 -0.90 16.04 9.48
C TRP A 311 0.07 16.41 8.36
N CYS A 312 -0.34 16.27 7.12
CA CYS A 312 0.54 16.40 5.96
C CYS A 312 1.23 17.77 5.87
N THR A 313 0.47 18.85 5.98
CA THR A 313 1.05 20.20 5.95
C THR A 313 1.95 20.46 7.14
N TRP A 314 1.58 19.91 8.28
CA TRP A 314 2.36 20.03 9.50
C TRP A 314 3.69 19.27 9.41
N MET A 315 3.65 18.03 8.93
CA MET A 315 4.84 17.16 8.86
C MET A 315 5.73 17.44 7.65
N PHE A 316 5.18 17.78 6.49
CA PHE A 316 5.93 17.87 5.24
C PHE A 316 5.77 19.18 4.49
N GLY A 317 4.57 19.68 4.41
CA GLY A 317 4.19 20.78 3.56
C GLY A 317 4.15 22.11 4.28
N ARG A 318 3.33 22.99 3.72
CA ARG A 318 3.02 24.29 4.26
C ARG A 318 1.55 24.58 4.03
N ASP A 319 0.82 24.90 5.09
CA ASP A 319 -0.52 25.43 4.99
C ASP A 319 -0.45 26.90 4.56
N LEU A 320 -0.87 27.16 3.34
CA LEU A 320 -0.80 28.50 2.76
C LEU A 320 -1.86 29.46 3.31
N SER A 321 -2.92 28.92 3.93
CA SER A 321 -3.99 29.74 4.48
C SER A 321 -3.67 30.30 5.86
N ASN A 322 -2.83 29.61 6.62
CA ASN A 322 -2.55 29.96 8.00
C ASN A 322 -1.06 29.72 8.37
N TRP A 323 -0.15 30.01 7.48
CA TRP A 323 1.27 29.81 7.77
C TRP A 323 1.79 30.79 8.82
N ASP A 324 2.33 30.21 9.88
CA ASP A 324 3.14 30.92 10.87
C ASP A 324 4.62 30.63 10.60
N ASN A 325 5.39 31.60 10.16
CA ASN A 325 6.82 31.50 9.93
C ASN A 325 7.62 31.33 11.22
N SER A 326 7.02 31.58 12.39
CA SER A 326 7.59 31.25 13.70
C SER A 326 7.55 29.76 14.03
N PHE A 327 6.81 28.97 13.25
CA PHE A 327 6.70 27.53 13.42
C PHE A 327 8.04 26.85 13.12
N SER A 328 8.71 26.37 14.14
CA SER A 328 10.07 25.83 14.10
C SER A 328 10.15 24.32 14.07
N TRP A 329 9.08 23.64 13.64
CA TRP A 329 9.08 22.19 13.53
C TRP A 329 9.87 21.72 12.31
N ALA A 330 10.83 20.82 12.51
CA ALA A 330 11.57 20.20 11.42
C ALA A 330 10.63 19.33 10.59
N LYS A 331 10.59 19.58 9.30
CA LYS A 331 9.81 18.75 8.38
C LYS A 331 10.46 17.38 8.23
N TRP A 332 9.65 16.34 8.15
CA TRP A 332 10.13 14.96 8.06
C TRP A 332 10.62 14.60 6.67
N ILE A 333 10.14 15.27 5.64
CA ILE A 333 10.73 15.23 4.32
C ILE A 333 10.91 16.63 3.75
N THR A 334 12.01 16.80 3.02
CA THR A 334 12.32 18.03 2.25
C THR A 334 12.68 17.57 0.83
N PRO A 335 12.05 18.13 -0.22
CA PRO A 335 12.41 17.79 -1.59
C PRO A 335 13.91 17.92 -1.84
N SER A 336 14.52 16.90 -2.45
CA SER A 336 15.96 16.89 -2.71
C SER A 336 16.35 17.77 -3.90
N ARG A 337 17.63 18.18 -3.97
CA ARG A 337 18.18 18.84 -5.14
C ARG A 337 18.18 17.94 -6.37
N ASP A 338 18.35 16.64 -6.16
CA ASP A 338 18.31 15.63 -7.22
C ASP A 338 16.93 15.55 -7.86
N LEU A 339 15.84 15.57 -7.06
CA LEU A 339 14.47 15.62 -7.58
C LEU A 339 14.18 16.94 -8.31
N ILE A 340 14.60 18.07 -7.74
CA ILE A 340 14.43 19.39 -8.38
C ILE A 340 15.15 19.42 -9.73
N ALA A 341 16.40 18.94 -9.77
CA ALA A 341 17.19 18.85 -11.00
C ALA A 341 16.55 17.91 -12.05
N ALA A 342 15.88 16.83 -11.64
CA ALA A 342 15.17 15.95 -12.54
C ALA A 342 13.98 16.66 -13.23
N PHE A 343 13.19 17.43 -12.48
CA PHE A 343 12.13 18.27 -13.05
C PHE A 343 12.69 19.34 -14.00
N ASP A 344 13.79 19.98 -13.62
CA ASP A 344 14.41 21.06 -14.40
C ASP A 344 15.00 20.52 -15.71
N ALA A 345 15.65 19.36 -15.68
CA ALA A 345 16.23 18.71 -16.85
C ALA A 345 15.15 18.31 -17.88
N GLU A 346 13.98 17.90 -17.41
CA GLU A 346 12.83 17.58 -18.25
C GLU A 346 12.09 18.83 -18.74
N GLY A 347 12.30 20.00 -18.13
CA GLY A 347 11.53 21.20 -18.37
C GLY A 347 10.10 21.14 -17.79
N ASP A 348 9.85 20.22 -16.87
CA ASP A 348 8.54 19.97 -16.26
C ASP A 348 8.22 20.97 -15.16
N THR A 349 7.99 22.19 -15.57
CA THR A 349 7.66 23.29 -14.65
C THR A 349 6.27 23.15 -14.05
N LEU A 350 5.33 22.49 -14.75
CA LEU A 350 3.96 22.30 -14.28
C LEU A 350 3.95 21.40 -13.04
N ARG A 351 4.42 20.15 -13.15
CA ARG A 351 4.41 19.21 -12.02
C ARG A 351 5.36 19.64 -10.92
N ARG A 352 6.53 20.21 -11.26
CA ARG A 352 7.45 20.77 -10.25
C ARG A 352 6.74 21.79 -9.36
N ASN A 353 6.09 22.80 -9.95
CA ASN A 353 5.43 23.87 -9.21
C ASN A 353 4.17 23.42 -8.43
N GLN A 354 3.61 22.24 -8.78
CA GLN A 354 2.50 21.63 -8.03
C GLN A 354 2.99 20.63 -6.97
N THR A 355 4.25 20.20 -7.05
CA THR A 355 4.87 19.27 -6.11
C THR A 355 5.70 19.99 -5.06
N ILE A 356 6.31 21.13 -5.41
CA ILE A 356 7.26 21.86 -4.59
C ILE A 356 6.89 23.34 -4.55
N VAL A 357 6.92 23.93 -3.36
CA VAL A 357 6.73 25.37 -3.15
C VAL A 357 7.86 25.92 -2.28
N TYR A 358 8.30 27.15 -2.55
CA TYR A 358 9.40 27.78 -1.84
C TYR A 358 8.92 28.87 -0.89
N TYR A 359 9.44 28.85 0.33
CA TYR A 359 9.19 29.85 1.36
C TYR A 359 10.39 30.02 2.30
N ASP A 360 10.32 31.01 3.16
CA ASP A 360 11.30 31.23 4.23
C ASP A 360 11.26 30.09 5.25
N CYS A 361 12.44 29.65 5.68
CA CYS A 361 12.62 28.60 6.68
C CYS A 361 13.91 28.87 7.49
N ALA A 362 13.78 29.32 8.72
CA ALA A 362 14.92 29.65 9.58
C ALA A 362 15.47 28.49 10.41
N TRP A 363 14.79 27.33 10.42
CA TRP A 363 15.10 26.20 11.32
C TRP A 363 15.78 25.00 10.65
N SER A 364 16.01 25.08 9.36
CA SER A 364 16.68 24.02 8.61
C SER A 364 17.80 24.61 7.75
N ASN A 365 18.85 23.83 7.53
CA ASN A 365 20.06 24.22 6.81
C ASN A 365 20.29 23.43 5.51
N TYR A 366 19.33 22.62 5.05
CA TYR A 366 19.46 21.95 3.74
C TYR A 366 19.50 22.95 2.59
N TYR A 367 18.78 24.07 2.72
CA TYR A 367 18.66 25.12 1.72
C TYR A 367 18.85 26.50 2.34
N PRO A 368 19.08 27.56 1.53
CA PRO A 368 19.03 28.94 2.02
C PRO A 368 17.69 29.25 2.70
N ALA A 369 17.76 30.01 3.80
CA ALA A 369 16.60 30.27 4.65
C ALA A 369 15.49 31.07 3.94
N ASP A 370 15.82 31.85 2.92
CA ASP A 370 14.90 32.66 2.12
C ASP A 370 14.37 31.93 0.88
N HIS A 371 14.76 30.67 0.65
CA HIS A 371 14.38 29.90 -0.51
C HIS A 371 14.34 28.39 -0.19
N TYR A 372 13.50 27.99 0.76
CA TYR A 372 13.41 26.61 1.22
C TYR A 372 12.26 25.88 0.53
N PRO A 373 12.49 24.69 -0.08
CA PRO A 373 11.45 23.91 -0.74
C PRO A 373 10.63 23.12 0.29
N PHE A 374 9.33 23.17 0.15
CA PHE A 374 8.38 22.37 0.88
C PHE A 374 7.58 21.48 -0.08
N MET A 375 7.15 20.30 0.37
CA MET A 375 6.17 19.50 -0.34
C MET A 375 4.87 20.29 -0.52
N TYR A 376 4.35 20.32 -1.76
CA TYR A 376 3.16 21.12 -2.10
C TYR A 376 1.95 20.29 -2.53
N LYS A 377 2.09 18.98 -2.71
CA LYS A 377 0.94 18.08 -2.94
C LYS A 377 0.00 18.00 -1.75
N CYS A 378 0.44 18.41 -0.57
CA CYS A 378 -0.36 18.60 0.63
C CYS A 378 -0.36 20.08 1.02
N ARG A 379 -1.42 20.80 0.75
CA ARG A 379 -1.51 22.28 0.83
C ARG A 379 -2.36 22.78 1.97
N SER A 380 -3.17 21.92 2.55
CA SER A 380 -4.07 22.20 3.65
C SER A 380 -4.21 20.97 4.53
N ALA A 381 -4.46 21.17 5.81
CA ALA A 381 -4.83 20.07 6.72
C ALA A 381 -6.15 19.39 6.32
N PHE A 382 -6.93 19.98 5.41
CA PHE A 382 -8.20 19.45 4.94
C PHE A 382 -8.15 18.90 3.51
N ASN A 383 -6.98 18.84 2.87
CA ASN A 383 -6.83 18.10 1.63
C ASN A 383 -7.13 16.60 1.85
N SER A 384 -7.70 15.97 0.84
CA SER A 384 -7.73 14.49 0.80
C SER A 384 -6.32 13.93 0.67
N ILE A 385 -6.08 12.78 1.28
CA ILE A 385 -4.88 11.99 1.04
C ILE A 385 -5.25 10.93 0.02
N ILE A 386 -4.70 11.06 -1.20
CA ILE A 386 -4.93 10.11 -2.29
C ILE A 386 -3.98 8.92 -2.09
N LYS A 387 -4.54 7.74 -1.79
CA LYS A 387 -3.76 6.52 -1.57
C LYS A 387 -3.49 5.76 -2.87
N LEU A 388 -4.47 5.74 -3.79
CA LEU A 388 -4.39 5.06 -5.08
C LEU A 388 -5.01 5.94 -6.17
N ARG A 389 -4.34 6.07 -7.32
CA ARG A 389 -4.81 6.90 -8.44
C ARG A 389 -4.45 6.34 -9.82
N GLY A 390 -5.18 6.80 -10.82
CA GLY A 390 -5.11 6.29 -12.19
C GLY A 390 -3.75 6.42 -12.85
N ALA A 391 -2.99 7.50 -12.60
CA ALA A 391 -1.67 7.65 -13.21
C ALA A 391 -0.67 6.58 -12.74
N ASP A 392 -0.71 6.16 -11.45
CA ASP A 392 0.10 5.02 -10.98
C ASP A 392 -0.26 3.74 -11.76
N MET A 393 -1.56 3.46 -11.93
CA MET A 393 -2.03 2.29 -12.68
C MET A 393 -1.67 2.37 -14.16
N MET A 394 -1.69 3.56 -14.76
CA MET A 394 -1.34 3.77 -16.16
C MET A 394 0.15 3.50 -16.41
N LEU A 395 1.02 4.05 -15.58
CA LEU A 395 2.45 3.83 -15.68
C LEU A 395 2.86 2.41 -15.28
N LEU A 396 2.14 1.76 -14.37
CA LEU A 396 2.33 0.34 -14.05
C LEU A 396 1.94 -0.56 -15.24
N LYS A 397 0.86 -0.22 -15.95
CA LYS A 397 0.50 -0.91 -17.19
C LYS A 397 1.53 -0.70 -18.29
N ALA A 398 2.08 0.52 -18.43
CA ALA A 398 3.16 0.81 -19.37
C ALA A 398 4.39 -0.06 -19.08
N GLU A 399 4.78 -0.21 -17.80
CA GLU A 399 5.85 -1.10 -17.36
C GLU A 399 5.59 -2.55 -17.78
N ALA A 400 4.37 -3.06 -17.56
CA ALA A 400 4.00 -4.41 -17.95
C ALA A 400 4.05 -4.62 -19.48
N LEU A 401 3.56 -3.66 -20.27
CA LEU A 401 3.64 -3.72 -21.73
C LEU A 401 5.10 -3.72 -22.20
N ALA A 402 5.97 -2.89 -21.61
CA ALA A 402 7.39 -2.88 -21.92
C ALA A 402 8.06 -4.23 -21.61
N HIS A 403 7.73 -4.87 -20.50
CA HIS A 403 8.20 -6.21 -20.17
C HIS A 403 7.72 -7.29 -21.15
N GLN A 404 6.54 -7.11 -21.76
CA GLN A 404 6.02 -7.99 -22.80
C GLN A 404 6.54 -7.64 -24.21
N GLY A 405 7.35 -6.59 -24.34
CA GLY A 405 7.93 -6.17 -25.63
C GLY A 405 7.03 -5.26 -26.46
N ASP A 406 5.86 -4.85 -25.95
CA ASP A 406 5.02 -3.84 -26.58
C ASP A 406 5.48 -2.43 -26.19
N LEU A 407 6.63 -2.03 -26.77
CA LEU A 407 7.23 -0.72 -26.48
C LEU A 407 6.38 0.43 -27.00
N SER A 408 5.64 0.24 -28.09
CA SER A 408 4.74 1.27 -28.62
C SER A 408 3.56 1.51 -27.70
N GLY A 409 2.90 0.44 -27.26
CA GLY A 409 1.78 0.56 -26.31
C GLY A 409 2.22 1.15 -24.96
N ALA A 410 3.44 0.82 -24.50
CA ALA A 410 4.03 1.42 -23.32
C ALA A 410 4.25 2.93 -23.51
N ALA A 411 4.83 3.34 -24.66
CA ALA A 411 5.08 4.75 -24.97
C ALA A 411 3.78 5.56 -25.04
N ASP A 412 2.71 5.01 -25.62
CA ASP A 412 1.41 5.69 -25.69
C ASP A 412 0.88 6.05 -24.31
N LEU A 413 0.96 5.12 -23.34
CA LEU A 413 0.52 5.37 -21.95
C LEU A 413 1.42 6.38 -21.22
N VAL A 414 2.72 6.33 -21.44
CA VAL A 414 3.66 7.34 -20.92
C VAL A 414 3.35 8.71 -21.51
N ASN A 415 3.08 8.78 -22.81
CA ASN A 415 2.76 10.02 -23.51
C ASN A 415 1.45 10.65 -23.01
N ASP A 416 0.45 9.86 -22.67
CA ASP A 416 -0.79 10.37 -22.05
C ASP A 416 -0.50 11.13 -20.74
N VAL A 417 0.38 10.60 -19.89
CA VAL A 417 0.80 11.26 -18.64
C VAL A 417 1.62 12.51 -18.93
N ARG A 418 2.55 12.44 -19.89
CA ARG A 418 3.41 13.56 -20.31
C ARG A 418 2.60 14.71 -20.93
N HIS A 419 1.64 14.40 -21.80
CA HIS A 419 0.77 15.40 -22.42
C HIS A 419 -0.08 16.15 -21.38
N ARG A 420 -0.57 15.45 -20.34
CA ARG A 420 -1.24 16.10 -19.22
C ARG A 420 -0.30 17.08 -18.50
N ALA A 421 0.99 16.73 -18.36
CA ALA A 421 2.02 17.61 -17.81
C ALA A 421 2.49 18.72 -18.79
N LYS A 422 1.93 18.78 -20.01
CA LYS A 422 2.30 19.71 -21.10
C LYS A 422 3.70 19.46 -21.64
N LEU A 423 4.19 18.23 -21.54
CA LEU A 423 5.42 17.77 -22.14
C LEU A 423 5.18 17.15 -23.51
N GLY A 424 6.24 17.05 -24.32
CA GLY A 424 6.24 16.28 -25.56
C GLY A 424 6.28 14.77 -25.30
N ASP A 425 6.20 14.00 -26.40
CA ASP A 425 6.33 12.55 -26.35
C ASP A 425 7.66 12.11 -25.70
N VAL A 426 7.66 10.91 -25.17
CA VAL A 426 8.88 10.25 -24.72
C VAL A 426 9.90 10.20 -25.86
N ALA A 427 11.17 10.36 -25.55
CA ALA A 427 12.23 10.40 -26.57
C ALA A 427 12.23 9.11 -27.40
N THR A 428 12.50 9.23 -28.70
CA THR A 428 12.43 8.10 -29.67
C THR A 428 13.45 7.00 -29.37
N ASP A 429 14.54 7.31 -28.68
CA ASP A 429 15.55 6.33 -28.23
C ASP A 429 15.00 5.40 -27.13
N ALA A 430 13.98 5.79 -26.37
CA ALA A 430 13.29 4.91 -25.45
C ALA A 430 12.64 3.70 -26.16
N LEU A 431 12.27 3.85 -27.42
CA LEU A 431 11.73 2.76 -28.24
C LEU A 431 12.81 1.79 -28.80
N ALA A 432 14.08 2.09 -28.57
CA ALA A 432 15.19 1.29 -29.11
C ALA A 432 15.35 -0.08 -28.41
N SER A 433 14.96 -0.18 -27.14
CA SER A 433 15.03 -1.43 -26.37
C SER A 433 14.06 -1.42 -25.18
N GLN A 434 13.81 -2.61 -24.65
CA GLN A 434 13.04 -2.78 -23.41
C GLN A 434 13.66 -2.00 -22.25
N ASP A 435 14.98 -2.10 -22.06
CA ASP A 435 15.67 -1.42 -20.96
C ASP A 435 15.53 0.11 -21.08
N ALA A 436 15.67 0.67 -22.29
CA ALA A 436 15.51 2.09 -22.52
C ALA A 436 14.06 2.56 -22.21
N MET A 437 13.07 1.76 -22.59
CA MET A 437 11.68 2.06 -22.26
C MET A 437 11.41 1.97 -20.76
N LEU A 438 11.95 0.95 -20.10
CA LEU A 438 11.83 0.81 -18.63
C LEU A 438 12.50 1.99 -17.89
N ASP A 439 13.68 2.43 -18.33
CA ASP A 439 14.33 3.61 -17.76
C ASP A 439 13.48 4.89 -17.97
N ALA A 440 12.85 5.05 -19.14
CA ALA A 440 11.94 6.16 -19.40
C ALA A 440 10.68 6.10 -18.53
N ILE A 441 10.10 4.91 -18.34
CA ILE A 441 8.95 4.71 -17.44
C ILE A 441 9.33 5.03 -16.00
N LEU A 442 10.48 4.53 -15.52
CA LEU A 442 10.94 4.81 -14.15
C LEU A 442 11.17 6.30 -13.92
N HIS A 443 11.68 7.01 -14.93
CA HIS A 443 11.83 8.47 -14.91
C HIS A 443 10.47 9.18 -14.85
N GLU A 444 9.53 8.79 -15.72
CA GLU A 444 8.19 9.39 -15.73
C GLU A 444 7.43 9.14 -14.43
N ARG A 445 7.51 7.89 -13.88
CA ARG A 445 6.96 7.57 -12.56
C ARG A 445 7.55 8.44 -11.47
N ARG A 446 8.86 8.70 -11.50
CA ARG A 446 9.54 9.58 -10.54
C ARG A 446 8.94 10.98 -10.51
N LEU A 447 8.72 11.59 -11.69
CA LEU A 447 8.20 12.96 -11.79
C LEU A 447 6.70 13.01 -11.47
N GLU A 448 5.94 12.06 -11.98
CA GLU A 448 4.49 12.00 -11.79
C GLU A 448 4.11 11.71 -10.33
N LEU A 449 4.75 10.73 -9.73
CA LEU A 449 4.44 10.23 -8.38
C LEU A 449 5.36 10.81 -7.29
N ALA A 450 6.14 11.85 -7.61
CA ALA A 450 7.05 12.50 -6.68
C ALA A 450 6.36 12.86 -5.36
N LEU A 451 6.94 12.48 -4.25
CA LEU A 451 6.46 12.72 -2.89
C LEU A 451 5.07 12.08 -2.60
N GLU A 452 4.80 10.92 -3.20
CA GLU A 452 3.62 10.08 -2.91
C GLU A 452 4.01 8.74 -2.27
N GLY A 453 5.26 8.56 -1.87
CA GLY A 453 5.75 7.36 -1.17
C GLY A 453 6.04 6.15 -2.08
N GLN A 454 6.04 6.33 -3.41
CA GLN A 454 6.21 5.22 -4.36
C GLN A 454 7.68 4.98 -4.77
N ARG A 455 8.56 5.98 -4.64
CA ARG A 455 9.90 5.94 -5.24
C ARG A 455 10.75 4.78 -4.78
N LEU A 456 10.75 4.44 -3.50
CA LEU A 456 11.53 3.31 -2.98
C LEU A 456 11.14 2.00 -3.66
N PHE A 457 9.84 1.74 -3.74
CA PHE A 457 9.29 0.52 -4.31
C PHE A 457 9.56 0.43 -5.81
N ASP A 458 9.45 1.55 -6.53
CA ASP A 458 9.82 1.62 -7.94
C ASP A 458 11.31 1.28 -8.13
N LEU A 459 12.21 1.89 -7.35
CA LEU A 459 13.64 1.61 -7.44
C LEU A 459 13.99 0.14 -7.11
N VAL A 460 13.28 -0.46 -6.15
CA VAL A 460 13.42 -1.90 -5.84
C VAL A 460 12.98 -2.75 -7.02
N ARG A 461 11.77 -2.54 -7.54
CA ARG A 461 11.18 -3.34 -8.62
C ARG A 461 11.99 -3.23 -9.93
N PHE A 462 12.52 -2.06 -10.22
CA PHE A 462 13.41 -1.85 -11.39
C PHE A 462 14.86 -2.26 -11.13
N GLY A 463 15.22 -2.77 -9.93
CA GLY A 463 16.59 -3.19 -9.59
C GLY A 463 17.61 -2.05 -9.53
N LYS A 464 17.17 -0.81 -9.33
CA LYS A 464 18.02 0.41 -9.38
C LYS A 464 18.36 0.97 -8.00
N LEU A 465 17.75 0.49 -6.90
CA LEU A 465 17.88 1.11 -5.60
C LEU A 465 19.33 1.21 -5.11
N GLN A 466 20.09 0.12 -5.21
CA GLN A 466 21.48 0.09 -4.75
C GLN A 466 22.38 1.03 -5.57
N GLU A 467 22.21 1.07 -6.90
CA GLU A 467 22.96 1.96 -7.79
C GLU A 467 22.68 3.42 -7.47
N VAL A 468 21.38 3.77 -7.40
CA VAL A 468 20.93 5.15 -7.12
C VAL A 468 21.45 5.63 -5.78
N MET A 469 21.31 4.82 -4.72
CA MET A 469 21.69 5.24 -3.36
C MET A 469 23.19 5.27 -3.12
N ASN A 470 23.99 4.39 -3.74
CA ASN A 470 25.43 4.44 -3.59
C ASN A 470 26.10 5.59 -4.39
N THR A 471 25.38 6.19 -5.34
CA THR A 471 25.87 7.35 -6.10
C THR A 471 25.26 8.68 -5.61
N ILE A 472 24.32 8.65 -4.68
CA ILE A 472 23.52 9.82 -4.32
C ILE A 472 24.35 11.00 -3.80
N ASN A 473 25.33 10.77 -2.94
CA ASN A 473 26.16 11.86 -2.39
C ASN A 473 27.06 12.52 -3.45
N SER A 474 27.36 11.86 -4.56
CA SER A 474 28.12 12.47 -5.68
C SER A 474 27.22 13.31 -6.59
N ARG A 475 25.93 13.01 -6.64
CA ARG A 475 24.93 13.73 -7.45
C ARG A 475 24.25 14.87 -6.67
N ASP A 476 24.11 14.70 -5.35
CA ASP A 476 23.42 15.64 -4.47
C ASP A 476 24.29 16.01 -3.25
N ALA A 477 25.03 17.09 -3.40
CA ALA A 477 25.93 17.62 -2.35
C ALA A 477 25.17 18.13 -1.10
N GLY A 478 23.85 18.29 -1.17
CA GLY A 478 23.03 18.73 -0.04
C GLY A 478 22.61 17.61 0.89
N ARG A 479 22.78 16.35 0.47
CA ARG A 479 22.39 15.18 1.26
C ARG A 479 23.40 14.89 2.36
N LEU A 480 22.90 14.44 3.50
CA LEU A 480 23.75 13.94 4.58
C LEU A 480 24.57 12.72 4.13
N PRO A 481 25.82 12.58 4.61
CA PRO A 481 26.62 11.39 4.29
C PRO A 481 25.93 10.10 4.73
N GLN A 482 25.98 9.07 3.87
CA GLN A 482 25.48 7.75 4.22
C GLN A 482 26.36 7.12 5.31
N ALA A 483 25.76 6.58 6.37
CA ALA A 483 26.48 5.94 7.48
C ALA A 483 27.17 4.64 7.04
N ARG A 484 26.60 3.97 6.04
CA ARG A 484 27.14 2.74 5.45
C ARG A 484 26.72 2.64 3.97
N PRO A 485 27.45 1.86 3.14
CA PRO A 485 27.02 1.58 1.77
C PRO A 485 25.64 0.93 1.75
N PHE A 486 24.86 1.28 0.75
CA PHE A 486 23.56 0.64 0.55
C PHE A 486 23.76 -0.74 -0.08
N VAL A 487 23.12 -1.76 0.48
CA VAL A 487 23.10 -3.12 -0.05
C VAL A 487 21.65 -3.53 -0.33
N GLU A 488 21.45 -4.54 -1.18
CA GLU A 488 20.10 -4.98 -1.57
C GLU A 488 19.20 -5.31 -0.36
N ALA A 489 19.77 -5.91 0.68
CA ALA A 489 19.04 -6.23 1.91
C ALA A 489 18.39 -5.00 2.58
N HIS A 490 18.96 -3.80 2.39
CA HIS A 490 18.41 -2.56 2.94
C HIS A 490 17.13 -2.08 2.22
N ARG A 491 16.64 -2.80 1.18
CA ARG A 491 15.30 -2.56 0.62
C ARG A 491 14.22 -2.75 1.68
N LEU A 492 14.41 -3.71 2.58
CA LEU A 492 13.52 -3.97 3.71
C LEU A 492 13.86 -3.07 4.92
N MET A 493 12.93 -3.00 5.84
CA MET A 493 13.12 -2.39 7.17
C MET A 493 13.66 -3.39 8.17
N PRO A 494 14.34 -2.93 9.24
CA PRO A 494 14.66 -3.80 10.36
C PRO A 494 13.38 -4.27 11.07
N ILE A 495 13.35 -5.54 11.49
CA ILE A 495 12.30 -6.00 12.39
C ILE A 495 12.54 -5.33 13.75
N PRO A 496 11.53 -4.67 14.35
CA PRO A 496 11.70 -3.98 15.62
C PRO A 496 12.18 -4.89 16.72
N GLN A 497 13.08 -4.39 17.59
CA GLN A 497 13.60 -5.16 18.72
C GLN A 497 12.47 -5.63 19.65
N THR A 498 11.47 -4.78 19.86
CA THR A 498 10.28 -5.13 20.67
C THR A 498 9.48 -6.29 20.09
N ALA A 499 9.44 -6.44 18.77
CA ALA A 499 8.79 -7.56 18.11
C ALA A 499 9.62 -8.84 18.23
N LEU A 500 10.95 -8.76 18.05
CA LEU A 500 11.87 -9.88 18.24
C LEU A 500 11.82 -10.41 19.67
N ASP A 501 11.74 -9.53 20.67
CA ASP A 501 11.66 -9.90 22.08
C ASP A 501 10.33 -10.58 22.43
N LYS A 502 9.22 -10.20 21.78
CA LYS A 502 7.89 -10.79 21.99
C LYS A 502 7.70 -12.13 21.28
N ASN A 503 8.26 -12.29 20.08
CA ASN A 503 8.09 -13.47 19.25
C ASN A 503 9.45 -14.08 18.86
N SER A 504 9.85 -15.11 19.56
CA SER A 504 11.11 -15.83 19.31
C SER A 504 11.22 -16.53 17.95
N ASN A 505 10.12 -16.63 17.19
CA ASN A 505 10.11 -17.16 15.83
C ASN A 505 10.57 -16.11 14.80
N LEU A 506 10.52 -14.82 15.14
CA LEU A 506 11.02 -13.75 14.29
C LEU A 506 12.54 -13.76 14.19
N LYS A 507 13.05 -13.38 13.05
CA LYS A 507 14.49 -13.19 12.80
C LYS A 507 14.68 -11.83 12.17
N GLN A 508 15.77 -11.16 12.55
CA GLN A 508 16.14 -9.89 11.97
C GLN A 508 16.39 -10.01 10.47
N ASN A 509 15.98 -9.00 9.73
CA ASN A 509 16.28 -8.89 8.30
C ASN A 509 17.80 -8.76 8.08
N PRO A 510 18.34 -9.36 7.00
CA PRO A 510 19.74 -9.20 6.67
C PRO A 510 20.14 -7.73 6.53
N GLY A 511 21.32 -7.38 7.04
CA GLY A 511 21.83 -6.00 7.00
C GLY A 511 21.56 -5.15 8.26
N TYR A 512 20.81 -5.71 9.24
CA TYR A 512 20.48 -5.03 10.50
C TYR A 512 20.94 -5.82 11.72
#